data_5717ef47600db051096c0671d5ed03cd
#
_entry.id   5717ef47600db051096c0671d5ed03cd
#
_cell.length_a   1.000
_cell.length_b   1.000
_cell.length_c   1.000
_cell.angle_alpha   90.00
_cell.angle_beta   90.00
_cell.angle_gamma   90.00
#
_symmetry.space_group_name_H-M   'P 1'
#
loop_
_entity.id
_entity.type
_entity.pdbx_description
1 polymer ?
#
loop_
_entity_poly.entity_id
_entity_poly.type
_entity_poly.pdbx_seq_one_letter_code
_entity_poly.pdbx_strand_id
1 'polypeptide(L)'
;MLAAPISQLRQSVSDGHTRPLTWRLEQLDRLERALQERSDAVLAALASDLGKPAVEAFYELVAVQQELRLCRRRLQRWMAPQRVGLPLSLQPGQAEVLREPLGCVLIIGPWNYPFHLCLQPLVSALAAGNTAVLKPSEHAPATAALIAELIGAAFPPTTVQVVQGDGAAAAALLQERFDHIFFTGGERVGRLVMAAAAQHLTPVTLELGGKSPAVVLEDADLAVTARRLVWGKCLNAGQTCIAPDYLLLQRPVAEPLLALLRARIEACFGPDPLRSPDLGSIVNQAQYDRLTALLEGARQRGQLLHGGSCDPEHRRIAPSLIRVEGLDDPLMQEELFGPLLPVLVVDDLEEAIQLINLRPKPLALYLFTGQRRHQQTLLQRTSSGGVGLNDVVLQAGVPDLPFGGVGASGMGAYHGKAGFDTFSHRRSVLRRPFRLDAPFRYPPYAGRLPLIRRLLG
;
A
#
# COMPACT_ATOMS: atom_id res chain seq x y z
N MET A 1 1.13 19.10 18.64
CA MET A 1 -0.01 20.04 18.57
C MET A 1 -0.11 20.57 17.15
N LEU A 2 -1.31 20.74 16.60
CA LEU A 2 -1.49 21.30 15.26
C LEU A 2 -1.08 22.76 15.23
N ALA A 3 -0.33 23.18 14.20
CA ALA A 3 0.10 24.57 14.00
C ALA A 3 -1.05 25.47 13.52
N ALA A 4 -2.02 24.89 12.77
CA ALA A 4 -3.28 25.52 12.41
C ALA A 4 -4.45 24.56 12.68
N PRO A 5 -5.62 25.04 13.10
CA PRO A 5 -6.80 24.18 13.30
C PRO A 5 -7.22 23.47 12.02
N ILE A 6 -7.72 22.25 12.12
CA ILE A 6 -8.24 21.48 10.97
C ILE A 6 -9.34 22.26 10.22
N SER A 7 -10.11 23.07 10.96
CA SER A 7 -11.11 23.98 10.36
C SER A 7 -10.52 24.94 9.33
N GLN A 8 -9.30 25.47 9.55
CA GLN A 8 -8.64 26.35 8.58
C GLN A 8 -8.16 25.59 7.34
N LEU A 9 -7.63 24.36 7.50
CA LEU A 9 -7.25 23.51 6.38
C LEU A 9 -8.49 23.19 5.52
N ARG A 10 -9.60 22.87 6.19
CA ARG A 10 -10.88 22.59 5.49
C ARG A 10 -11.45 23.84 4.81
N GLN A 11 -11.31 25.02 5.44
CA GLN A 11 -11.75 26.30 4.86
C GLN A 11 -11.06 26.59 3.53
N SER A 12 -9.75 26.36 3.42
CA SER A 12 -8.99 26.56 2.17
C SER A 12 -9.56 25.73 1.00
N VAL A 13 -10.11 24.53 1.30
CA VAL A 13 -10.74 23.68 0.28
C VAL A 13 -12.15 24.16 -0.03
N SER A 14 -12.96 24.51 0.99
CA SER A 14 -14.36 24.95 0.81
C SER A 14 -14.46 26.27 0.07
N ASP A 15 -13.52 27.17 0.27
CA ASP A 15 -13.42 28.45 -0.47
C ASP A 15 -12.98 28.28 -1.93
N GLY A 16 -12.67 27.06 -2.34
CA GLY A 16 -12.30 26.74 -3.71
C GLY A 16 -10.84 27.06 -4.08
N HIS A 17 -10.01 27.51 -3.14
CA HIS A 17 -8.61 27.90 -3.41
C HIS A 17 -7.78 26.74 -3.96
N THR A 18 -8.08 25.50 -3.54
CA THR A 18 -7.35 24.29 -3.93
C THR A 18 -7.85 23.64 -5.23
N ARG A 19 -8.99 24.14 -5.78
CA ARG A 19 -9.64 23.55 -6.97
C ARG A 19 -8.89 23.78 -8.28
N PRO A 20 -8.25 24.94 -8.56
CA PRO A 20 -7.56 25.19 -9.82
C PRO A 20 -6.43 24.20 -10.07
N LEU A 21 -6.24 23.82 -11.35
CA LEU A 21 -5.12 22.99 -11.80
C LEU A 21 -3.76 23.63 -11.43
N THR A 22 -3.66 24.95 -11.58
CA THR A 22 -2.45 25.72 -11.28
C THR A 22 -2.02 25.58 -9.82
N TRP A 23 -2.96 25.70 -8.88
CA TRP A 23 -2.69 25.49 -7.46
C TRP A 23 -2.14 24.09 -7.20
N ARG A 24 -2.79 23.05 -7.76
CA ARG A 24 -2.40 21.65 -7.53
C ARG A 24 -1.01 21.36 -8.08
N LEU A 25 -0.71 21.85 -9.30
CA LEU A 25 0.62 21.71 -9.89
C LEU A 25 1.67 22.45 -9.05
N GLU A 26 1.37 23.64 -8.56
CA GLU A 26 2.28 24.38 -7.68
C GLU A 26 2.61 23.59 -6.39
N GLN A 27 1.63 22.95 -5.75
CA GLN A 27 1.91 22.15 -4.56
C GLN A 27 2.79 20.93 -4.89
N LEU A 28 2.55 20.27 -6.02
CA LEU A 28 3.40 19.16 -6.48
C LEU A 28 4.83 19.63 -6.79
N ASP A 29 4.98 20.81 -7.40
CA ASP A 29 6.29 21.41 -7.71
C ASP A 29 7.06 21.82 -6.43
N ARG A 30 6.37 22.31 -5.39
CA ARG A 30 6.95 22.61 -4.09
C ARG A 30 7.52 21.35 -3.43
N LEU A 31 6.74 20.27 -3.44
CA LEU A 31 7.18 18.99 -2.88
C LEU A 31 8.37 18.43 -3.68
N GLU A 32 8.33 18.47 -5.02
CA GLU A 32 9.41 17.95 -5.86
C GLU A 32 10.74 18.69 -5.59
N ARG A 33 10.72 20.02 -5.47
CA ARG A 33 11.90 20.83 -5.14
C ARG A 33 12.47 20.46 -3.76
N ALA A 34 11.60 20.37 -2.75
CA ALA A 34 12.03 20.00 -1.40
C ALA A 34 12.67 18.60 -1.35
N LEU A 35 12.16 17.64 -2.14
CA LEU A 35 12.75 16.30 -2.26
C LEU A 35 14.13 16.31 -2.94
N GLN A 36 14.30 17.15 -3.98
CA GLN A 36 15.58 17.26 -4.69
C GLN A 36 16.67 17.86 -3.80
N GLU A 37 16.33 18.89 -3.01
CA GLU A 37 17.25 19.58 -2.12
C GLU A 37 17.69 18.72 -0.91
N ARG A 38 16.90 17.70 -0.54
CA ARG A 38 17.10 16.89 0.68
C ARG A 38 17.36 15.41 0.42
N SER A 39 17.69 15.04 -0.81
CA SER A 39 17.89 13.64 -1.22
C SER A 39 18.84 12.86 -0.28
N ASP A 40 20.03 13.41 0.00
CA ASP A 40 21.02 12.74 0.84
C ASP A 40 20.56 12.63 2.31
N ALA A 41 19.82 13.62 2.80
CA ALA A 41 19.25 13.58 4.14
C ALA A 41 18.19 12.48 4.28
N VAL A 42 17.42 12.20 3.21
CA VAL A 42 16.47 11.08 3.19
C VAL A 42 17.19 9.75 3.34
N LEU A 43 18.27 9.53 2.57
CA LEU A 43 19.06 8.31 2.65
C LEU A 43 19.67 8.12 4.04
N ALA A 44 20.21 9.19 4.62
CA ALA A 44 20.81 9.16 5.95
C ALA A 44 19.77 8.86 7.05
N ALA A 45 18.58 9.45 6.99
CA ALA A 45 17.50 9.21 7.96
C ALA A 45 17.03 7.75 7.92
N LEU A 46 16.81 7.19 6.72
CA LEU A 46 16.40 5.80 6.55
C LEU A 46 17.48 4.80 6.99
N ALA A 47 18.75 5.11 6.75
CA ALA A 47 19.87 4.33 7.29
C ALA A 47 19.93 4.38 8.82
N SER A 48 19.66 5.54 9.42
CA SER A 48 19.64 5.72 10.88
C SER A 48 18.51 4.93 11.55
N ASP A 49 17.30 4.95 10.98
CA ASP A 49 16.12 4.34 11.60
C ASP A 49 16.08 2.81 11.43
N LEU A 50 16.46 2.31 10.26
CA LEU A 50 16.23 0.92 9.83
C LEU A 50 17.52 0.19 9.38
N GLY A 51 18.67 0.86 9.39
CA GLY A 51 19.89 0.29 8.83
C GLY A 51 19.77 0.00 7.32
N LYS A 52 18.88 0.70 6.60
CA LYS A 52 18.67 0.44 5.17
C LYS A 52 19.91 0.71 4.35
N PRO A 53 20.31 -0.21 3.44
CA PRO A 53 21.29 0.07 2.41
C PRO A 53 20.89 1.29 1.58
N ALA A 54 21.85 2.09 1.12
CA ALA A 54 21.58 3.32 0.36
C ALA A 54 20.70 3.09 -0.88
N VAL A 55 20.88 1.95 -1.56
CA VAL A 55 20.05 1.57 -2.72
C VAL A 55 18.59 1.34 -2.32
N GLU A 56 18.34 0.66 -1.22
CA GLU A 56 16.96 0.43 -0.72
C GLU A 56 16.32 1.72 -0.22
N ALA A 57 17.09 2.57 0.47
CA ALA A 57 16.64 3.90 0.87
C ALA A 57 16.27 4.76 -0.36
N PHE A 58 17.07 4.68 -1.43
CA PHE A 58 16.82 5.42 -2.67
C PHE A 58 15.54 4.97 -3.37
N TYR A 59 15.12 3.70 -3.25
CA TYR A 59 13.83 3.26 -3.79
C TYR A 59 12.64 4.00 -3.18
N GLU A 60 12.69 4.38 -1.89
CA GLU A 60 11.62 5.18 -1.28
C GLU A 60 11.53 6.57 -1.89
N LEU A 61 12.66 7.22 -2.12
CA LEU A 61 12.70 8.53 -2.78
C LEU A 61 12.19 8.46 -4.21
N VAL A 62 12.66 7.46 -4.98
CA VAL A 62 12.26 7.26 -6.39
C VAL A 62 10.76 7.00 -6.51
N ALA A 63 10.16 6.24 -5.60
CA ALA A 63 8.73 5.95 -5.63
C ALA A 63 7.88 7.24 -5.52
N VAL A 64 8.22 8.13 -4.58
CA VAL A 64 7.54 9.43 -4.45
C VAL A 64 7.76 10.31 -5.68
N GLN A 65 8.99 10.34 -6.21
CA GLN A 65 9.29 11.13 -7.42
C GLN A 65 8.55 10.61 -8.66
N GLN A 66 8.40 9.30 -8.79
CA GLN A 66 7.64 8.71 -9.91
C GLN A 66 6.15 9.06 -9.82
N GLU A 67 5.56 9.01 -8.64
CA GLU A 67 4.17 9.42 -8.40
C GLU A 67 3.97 10.92 -8.73
N LEU A 68 4.88 11.80 -8.28
CA LEU A 68 4.87 13.23 -8.62
C LEU A 68 4.88 13.45 -10.13
N ARG A 69 5.82 12.81 -10.84
CA ARG A 69 5.94 12.93 -12.30
C ARG A 69 4.70 12.42 -13.03
N LEU A 70 4.10 11.32 -12.56
CA LEU A 70 2.87 10.78 -13.13
C LEU A 70 1.69 11.72 -12.92
N CYS A 71 1.48 12.19 -11.69
CA CYS A 71 0.43 13.15 -11.36
C CYS A 71 0.54 14.42 -12.23
N ARG A 72 1.71 15.05 -12.28
CA ARG A 72 1.92 16.27 -13.09
C ARG A 72 1.57 16.07 -14.56
N ARG A 73 1.94 14.92 -15.15
CA ARG A 73 1.66 14.62 -16.57
C ARG A 73 0.19 14.33 -16.84
N ARG A 74 -0.54 13.78 -15.88
CA ARG A 74 -1.89 13.25 -16.10
C ARG A 74 -3.00 14.08 -15.43
N LEU A 75 -2.66 14.99 -14.50
CA LEU A 75 -3.61 15.68 -13.63
C LEU A 75 -4.72 16.39 -14.40
N GLN A 76 -4.38 17.16 -15.44
CA GLN A 76 -5.37 17.85 -16.27
C GLN A 76 -6.41 16.89 -16.85
N ARG A 77 -5.97 15.70 -17.31
CA ARG A 77 -6.86 14.67 -17.86
C ARG A 77 -7.72 14.04 -16.76
N TRP A 78 -7.14 13.80 -15.57
CA TRP A 78 -7.89 13.21 -14.45
C TRP A 78 -8.95 14.15 -13.88
N MET A 79 -8.69 15.45 -13.90
CA MET A 79 -9.63 16.49 -13.47
C MET A 79 -10.75 16.76 -14.49
N ALA A 80 -10.57 16.38 -15.75
CA ALA A 80 -11.55 16.65 -16.79
C ALA A 80 -12.90 15.97 -16.46
N PRO A 81 -14.04 16.67 -16.71
CA PRO A 81 -15.37 16.10 -16.56
C PRO A 81 -15.51 14.83 -17.39
N GLN A 82 -15.96 13.75 -16.76
CA GLN A 82 -16.24 12.49 -17.42
C GLN A 82 -17.67 12.47 -17.92
N ARG A 83 -17.87 12.55 -19.23
CA ARG A 83 -19.20 12.45 -19.84
C ARG A 83 -19.80 11.06 -19.64
N VAL A 84 -21.10 11.01 -19.35
CA VAL A 84 -21.89 9.79 -19.21
C VAL A 84 -23.03 9.84 -20.21
N GLY A 85 -23.31 8.72 -20.88
CA GLY A 85 -24.41 8.61 -21.83
C GLY A 85 -25.76 8.81 -21.13
N LEU A 86 -26.66 9.59 -21.75
CA LEU A 86 -28.04 9.74 -21.29
C LEU A 86 -28.97 8.81 -22.07
N PRO A 87 -29.87 8.09 -21.40
CA PRO A 87 -30.99 7.40 -22.06
C PRO A 87 -31.81 8.36 -22.92
N LEU A 88 -32.41 7.83 -23.98
CA LEU A 88 -33.23 8.63 -24.90
C LEU A 88 -34.40 9.34 -24.16
N SER A 89 -34.96 8.69 -23.16
CA SER A 89 -36.06 9.24 -22.31
C SER A 89 -35.65 10.47 -21.48
N LEU A 90 -34.34 10.72 -21.30
CA LEU A 90 -33.81 11.89 -20.58
C LEU A 90 -33.22 12.95 -21.50
N GLN A 91 -33.31 12.76 -22.81
CA GLN A 91 -32.91 13.78 -23.79
C GLN A 91 -33.98 14.90 -23.88
N PRO A 92 -33.58 16.12 -24.23
CA PRO A 92 -32.22 16.61 -24.39
C PRO A 92 -31.54 16.88 -23.04
N GLY A 93 -30.26 16.61 -22.97
CA GLY A 93 -29.49 16.88 -21.76
C GLY A 93 -28.02 16.39 -21.87
N GLN A 94 -27.27 16.65 -20.85
CA GLN A 94 -25.87 16.19 -20.68
C GLN A 94 -25.69 15.67 -19.26
N ALA A 95 -25.02 14.53 -19.12
CA ALA A 95 -24.61 14.01 -17.83
C ALA A 95 -23.09 13.90 -17.76
N GLU A 96 -22.54 14.26 -16.64
CA GLU A 96 -21.11 14.21 -16.40
C GLU A 96 -20.79 13.90 -14.93
N VAL A 97 -19.61 13.36 -14.68
CA VAL A 97 -19.05 13.17 -13.34
C VAL A 97 -17.87 14.12 -13.19
N LEU A 98 -17.95 15.00 -12.19
CA LEU A 98 -16.87 15.88 -11.78
C LEU A 98 -16.04 15.23 -10.67
N ARG A 99 -14.74 15.58 -10.61
CA ARG A 99 -13.86 15.21 -9.50
C ARG A 99 -13.64 16.43 -8.61
N GLU A 100 -14.03 16.32 -7.34
CA GLU A 100 -13.87 17.39 -6.35
C GLU A 100 -12.99 16.90 -5.20
N PRO A 101 -12.17 17.77 -4.57
CA PRO A 101 -11.45 17.41 -3.36
C PRO A 101 -12.42 17.02 -2.24
N LEU A 102 -12.02 16.07 -1.39
CA LEU A 102 -12.79 15.66 -0.23
C LEU A 102 -12.78 16.73 0.87
N GLY A 103 -11.62 17.37 1.10
CA GLY A 103 -11.43 18.37 2.16
C GLY A 103 -10.07 18.29 2.81
N CYS A 104 -10.02 18.24 4.14
CA CYS A 104 -8.82 18.00 4.92
C CYS A 104 -8.67 16.51 5.21
N VAL A 105 -7.54 15.91 4.82
CA VAL A 105 -7.30 14.47 4.97
C VAL A 105 -6.23 14.19 6.01
N LEU A 106 -6.34 13.07 6.73
CA LEU A 106 -5.32 12.54 7.63
C LEU A 106 -4.58 11.38 6.95
N ILE A 107 -3.25 11.43 6.95
CA ILE A 107 -2.39 10.36 6.46
C ILE A 107 -1.52 9.88 7.62
N ILE A 108 -1.71 8.61 8.02
CA ILE A 108 -0.94 7.96 9.08
C ILE A 108 0.01 6.97 8.42
N GLY A 109 1.31 7.32 8.41
CA GLY A 109 2.37 6.52 7.79
C GLY A 109 2.95 5.46 8.73
N PRO A 110 3.43 4.32 8.18
CA PRO A 110 4.07 3.25 8.94
C PRO A 110 5.56 3.51 9.13
N TRP A 111 6.23 2.58 9.79
CA TRP A 111 7.67 2.67 10.09
C TRP A 111 8.57 1.92 9.09
N ASN A 112 8.03 1.02 8.27
CA ASN A 112 8.86 0.14 7.41
C ASN A 112 9.35 0.80 6.12
N TYR A 113 8.54 1.64 5.51
CA TYR A 113 8.89 2.56 4.43
C TYR A 113 8.40 3.95 4.82
N PRO A 114 8.98 4.54 5.89
CA PRO A 114 8.40 5.68 6.57
C PRO A 114 8.33 6.95 5.71
N PHE A 115 9.27 7.11 4.79
CA PHE A 115 9.30 8.24 3.87
C PHE A 115 8.30 8.05 2.73
N HIS A 116 8.40 6.93 2.03
CA HIS A 116 7.57 6.59 0.87
C HIS A 116 6.09 6.54 1.22
N LEU A 117 5.72 5.71 2.22
CA LEU A 117 4.32 5.46 2.56
C LEU A 117 3.64 6.61 3.32
N CYS A 118 4.39 7.63 3.72
CA CYS A 118 3.86 8.88 4.24
C CYS A 118 3.64 9.91 3.10
N LEU A 119 4.59 10.02 2.15
CA LEU A 119 4.57 11.08 1.16
C LEU A 119 3.86 10.71 -0.15
N GLN A 120 3.83 9.46 -0.57
CA GLN A 120 3.13 9.08 -1.79
C GLN A 120 1.60 9.29 -1.69
N PRO A 121 0.91 8.93 -0.59
CA PRO A 121 -0.49 9.33 -0.41
C PRO A 121 -0.68 10.85 -0.36
N LEU A 122 0.29 11.62 0.18
CA LEU A 122 0.25 13.09 0.15
C LEU A 122 0.27 13.63 -1.28
N VAL A 123 1.10 13.06 -2.16
CA VAL A 123 1.11 13.45 -3.59
C VAL A 123 -0.27 13.28 -4.20
N SER A 124 -0.92 12.14 -3.97
CA SER A 124 -2.27 11.87 -4.46
C SER A 124 -3.31 12.83 -3.87
N ALA A 125 -3.21 13.15 -2.56
CA ALA A 125 -4.11 14.07 -1.87
C ALA A 125 -3.99 15.51 -2.42
N LEU A 126 -2.76 16.00 -2.62
CA LEU A 126 -2.50 17.33 -3.20
C LEU A 126 -2.94 17.39 -4.67
N ALA A 127 -2.69 16.35 -5.46
CA ALA A 127 -3.17 16.24 -6.83
C ALA A 127 -4.70 16.30 -6.91
N ALA A 128 -5.40 15.69 -5.95
CA ALA A 128 -6.87 15.76 -5.85
C ALA A 128 -7.38 17.12 -5.31
N GLY A 129 -6.50 17.99 -4.80
CA GLY A 129 -6.84 19.33 -4.31
C GLY A 129 -7.24 19.35 -2.82
N ASN A 130 -6.80 18.37 -2.02
CA ASN A 130 -7.02 18.35 -0.58
C ASN A 130 -5.91 19.09 0.16
N THR A 131 -6.20 19.48 1.39
CA THR A 131 -5.22 19.80 2.42
C THR A 131 -4.96 18.55 3.27
N ALA A 132 -3.83 18.47 3.96
CA ALA A 132 -3.46 17.24 4.65
C ALA A 132 -2.81 17.48 6.03
N VAL A 133 -3.04 16.52 6.92
CA VAL A 133 -2.28 16.34 8.16
C VAL A 133 -1.54 14.99 8.03
N LEU A 134 -0.22 15.01 8.21
CA LEU A 134 0.61 13.81 8.23
C LEU A 134 0.94 13.41 9.66
N LYS A 135 0.84 12.12 9.96
CA LYS A 135 1.32 11.50 11.20
C LYS A 135 2.34 10.41 10.83
N PRO A 136 3.64 10.76 10.68
CA PRO A 136 4.68 9.76 10.48
C PRO A 136 4.85 8.88 11.73
N SER A 137 5.45 7.70 11.56
CA SER A 137 5.62 6.75 12.65
C SER A 137 6.70 7.19 13.65
N GLU A 138 6.41 7.05 14.93
CA GLU A 138 7.35 7.22 16.04
C GLU A 138 8.48 6.19 16.07
N HIS A 139 8.30 5.06 15.38
CA HIS A 139 9.32 4.01 15.28
C HIS A 139 10.38 4.30 14.21
N ALA A 140 10.23 5.39 13.45
CA ALA A 140 11.22 5.92 12.51
C ALA A 140 11.47 7.42 12.80
N PRO A 141 12.07 7.75 13.96
CA PRO A 141 12.14 9.12 14.47
C PRO A 141 12.99 10.07 13.61
N ALA A 142 14.09 9.60 13.02
CA ALA A 142 14.92 10.42 12.13
C ALA A 142 14.16 10.79 10.85
N THR A 143 13.47 9.83 10.25
CA THR A 143 12.62 10.06 9.07
C THR A 143 11.42 10.94 9.41
N ALA A 144 10.78 10.74 10.58
CA ALA A 144 9.67 11.58 11.02
C ALA A 144 10.08 13.05 11.22
N ALA A 145 11.24 13.29 11.82
CA ALA A 145 11.80 14.63 11.98
C ALA A 145 12.12 15.28 10.63
N LEU A 146 12.74 14.53 9.71
CA LEU A 146 13.03 15.02 8.36
C LEU A 146 11.76 15.36 7.56
N ILE A 147 10.71 14.52 7.64
CA ILE A 147 9.41 14.81 7.01
C ILE A 147 8.83 16.11 7.59
N ALA A 148 8.90 16.32 8.91
CA ALA A 148 8.39 17.53 9.53
C ALA A 148 9.15 18.78 9.06
N GLU A 149 10.47 18.72 8.97
CA GLU A 149 11.31 19.81 8.46
C GLU A 149 11.00 20.10 6.98
N LEU A 150 10.97 19.07 6.14
CA LEU A 150 10.73 19.18 4.70
C LEU A 150 9.34 19.78 4.41
N ILE A 151 8.31 19.29 5.08
CA ILE A 151 6.93 19.78 4.91
C ILE A 151 6.78 21.21 5.45
N GLY A 152 7.37 21.50 6.60
CA GLY A 152 7.34 22.85 7.19
C GLY A 152 8.03 23.90 6.33
N ALA A 153 9.08 23.51 5.58
CA ALA A 153 9.76 24.40 4.62
C ALA A 153 8.98 24.55 3.30
N ALA A 154 8.32 23.49 2.83
CA ALA A 154 7.66 23.47 1.53
C ALA A 154 6.25 24.07 1.55
N PHE A 155 5.49 23.95 2.65
CA PHE A 155 4.07 24.26 2.70
C PHE A 155 3.70 25.17 3.88
N PRO A 156 2.75 26.10 3.68
CA PRO A 156 2.13 26.79 4.79
C PRO A 156 1.29 25.81 5.64
N PRO A 157 1.15 26.04 6.95
CA PRO A 157 0.36 25.19 7.85
C PRO A 157 -1.11 25.03 7.47
N THR A 158 -1.64 25.92 6.65
CA THR A 158 -3.00 25.87 6.10
C THR A 158 -3.15 24.94 4.89
N THR A 159 -2.04 24.36 4.41
CA THR A 159 -2.04 23.39 3.28
C THR A 159 -1.64 22.00 3.75
N VAL A 160 -0.47 21.85 4.37
CA VAL A 160 0.01 20.57 4.92
C VAL A 160 0.64 20.79 6.28
N GLN A 161 0.31 19.93 7.24
CA GLN A 161 0.92 19.90 8.56
C GLN A 161 1.46 18.52 8.89
N VAL A 162 2.47 18.46 9.75
CA VAL A 162 3.01 17.21 10.32
C VAL A 162 2.81 17.23 11.84
N VAL A 163 2.24 16.16 12.35
CA VAL A 163 2.12 15.92 13.79
C VAL A 163 3.01 14.72 14.13
N GLN A 164 4.11 14.99 14.82
CA GLN A 164 4.97 13.96 15.39
C GLN A 164 4.41 13.52 16.77
N GLY A 165 4.75 12.32 17.18
CA GLY A 165 4.36 11.75 18.47
C GLY A 165 4.01 10.26 18.33
N ASP A 166 3.66 9.66 19.44
CA ASP A 166 3.36 8.25 19.61
C ASP A 166 1.91 7.89 19.29
N GLY A 167 1.49 6.69 19.71
CA GLY A 167 0.11 6.23 19.56
C GLY A 167 -0.93 7.13 20.24
N ALA A 168 -0.56 7.86 21.33
CA ALA A 168 -1.47 8.81 21.96
C ALA A 168 -1.73 10.05 21.08
N ALA A 169 -0.70 10.53 20.39
CA ALA A 169 -0.86 11.60 19.40
C ALA A 169 -1.74 11.16 18.21
N ALA A 170 -1.57 9.91 17.73
CA ALA A 170 -2.44 9.35 16.70
C ALA A 170 -3.90 9.24 17.18
N ALA A 171 -4.12 8.75 18.40
CA ALA A 171 -5.44 8.65 19.01
C ALA A 171 -6.11 10.02 19.17
N ALA A 172 -5.36 11.05 19.55
CA ALA A 172 -5.86 12.42 19.64
C ALA A 172 -6.27 12.99 18.28
N LEU A 173 -5.49 12.73 17.21
CA LEU A 173 -5.86 13.10 15.85
C LEU A 173 -7.13 12.40 15.38
N LEU A 174 -7.32 11.14 15.74
CA LEU A 174 -8.51 10.36 15.36
C LEU A 174 -9.79 10.82 16.07
N GLN A 175 -9.72 11.65 17.13
CA GLN A 175 -10.89 12.31 17.71
C GLN A 175 -11.34 13.53 16.88
N GLU A 176 -10.46 14.06 16.04
CA GLU A 176 -10.78 15.17 15.17
C GLU A 176 -11.52 14.69 13.91
N ARG A 177 -12.39 15.53 13.37
CA ARG A 177 -13.09 15.21 12.12
C ARG A 177 -12.22 15.52 10.92
N PHE A 178 -11.87 14.48 10.18
CA PHE A 178 -11.27 14.58 8.83
C PHE A 178 -12.30 14.21 7.76
N ASP A 179 -12.00 14.57 6.50
CA ASP A 179 -12.86 14.25 5.36
C ASP A 179 -12.43 12.96 4.65
N HIS A 180 -11.24 12.44 4.98
CA HIS A 180 -10.74 11.09 4.66
C HIS A 180 -9.59 10.73 5.60
N ILE A 181 -9.45 9.45 5.93
CA ILE A 181 -8.28 8.93 6.67
C ILE A 181 -7.61 7.86 5.81
N PHE A 182 -6.33 8.08 5.51
CA PHE A 182 -5.47 7.10 4.86
C PHE A 182 -4.51 6.53 5.91
N PHE A 183 -4.58 5.24 6.14
CA PHE A 183 -3.78 4.54 7.14
C PHE A 183 -3.00 3.39 6.49
N THR A 184 -1.71 3.32 6.78
CA THR A 184 -0.87 2.17 6.45
C THR A 184 -0.28 1.59 7.74
N GLY A 185 -0.48 0.29 7.98
CA GLY A 185 0.03 -0.36 9.19
C GLY A 185 -0.59 -1.73 9.45
N GLY A 186 -0.49 -2.21 10.68
CA GLY A 186 -1.04 -3.53 11.07
C GLY A 186 -2.56 -3.53 11.24
N GLU A 187 -3.17 -4.70 11.04
CA GLU A 187 -4.63 -4.92 11.09
C GLU A 187 -5.26 -4.44 12.41
N ARG A 188 -4.61 -4.72 13.56
CA ARG A 188 -5.10 -4.30 14.88
C ARG A 188 -5.31 -2.78 14.97
N VAL A 189 -4.35 -2.00 14.49
CA VAL A 189 -4.45 -0.53 14.51
C VAL A 189 -5.42 -0.04 13.43
N GLY A 190 -5.44 -0.68 12.26
CA GLY A 190 -6.42 -0.39 11.20
C GLY A 190 -7.87 -0.49 11.68
N ARG A 191 -8.19 -1.49 12.49
CA ARG A 191 -9.51 -1.63 13.14
C ARG A 191 -9.84 -0.47 14.08
N LEU A 192 -8.85 0.02 14.85
CA LEU A 192 -9.03 1.18 15.73
C LEU A 192 -9.25 2.47 14.91
N VAL A 193 -8.51 2.66 13.82
CA VAL A 193 -8.71 3.79 12.90
C VAL A 193 -10.12 3.76 12.30
N MET A 194 -10.55 2.61 11.82
CA MET A 194 -11.90 2.44 11.25
C MET A 194 -13.01 2.72 12.29
N ALA A 195 -12.84 2.25 13.51
CA ALA A 195 -13.80 2.48 14.59
C ALA A 195 -13.88 3.97 14.97
N ALA A 196 -12.76 4.69 15.00
CA ALA A 196 -12.74 6.12 15.23
C ALA A 196 -13.37 6.91 14.07
N ALA A 197 -13.05 6.56 12.83
CA ALA A 197 -13.59 7.18 11.63
C ALA A 197 -15.13 7.04 11.55
N ALA A 198 -15.67 5.92 12.03
CA ALA A 198 -17.13 5.68 12.04
C ALA A 198 -17.91 6.71 12.86
N GLN A 199 -17.31 7.31 13.91
CA GLN A 199 -17.96 8.32 14.75
C GLN A 199 -18.27 9.60 13.96
N HIS A 200 -17.51 9.88 12.91
CA HIS A 200 -17.65 11.06 12.05
C HIS A 200 -18.15 10.73 10.64
N LEU A 201 -18.45 9.45 10.35
CA LEU A 201 -18.77 8.94 9.01
C LEU A 201 -17.64 9.26 8.01
N THR A 202 -16.39 9.31 8.48
CA THR A 202 -15.23 9.59 7.65
C THR A 202 -14.85 8.35 6.84
N PRO A 203 -14.77 8.42 5.50
CA PRO A 203 -14.29 7.32 4.69
C PRO A 203 -12.81 7.03 4.98
N VAL A 204 -12.44 5.75 4.91
CA VAL A 204 -11.06 5.30 5.17
C VAL A 204 -10.48 4.55 3.98
N THR A 205 -9.17 4.68 3.79
CA THR A 205 -8.34 3.74 3.02
C THR A 205 -7.40 3.09 4.01
N LEU A 206 -7.41 1.75 4.05
CA LEU A 206 -6.60 0.95 4.95
C LEU A 206 -5.65 0.08 4.12
N GLU A 207 -4.36 0.36 4.21
CA GLU A 207 -3.29 -0.45 3.64
C GLU A 207 -2.70 -1.29 4.75
N LEU A 208 -3.07 -2.56 4.77
CA LEU A 208 -2.67 -3.51 5.81
C LEU A 208 -1.68 -4.52 5.24
N GLY A 209 -1.40 -5.57 5.97
CA GLY A 209 -0.47 -6.60 5.54
C GLY A 209 -1.18 -7.92 5.19
N GLY A 210 -0.60 -8.99 5.65
CA GLY A 210 -1.09 -10.35 5.51
C GLY A 210 0.02 -11.33 5.14
N LYS A 211 -0.27 -12.63 5.21
CA LYS A 211 0.70 -13.65 4.82
C LYS A 211 0.69 -13.85 3.32
N SER A 212 1.56 -13.13 2.62
CA SER A 212 1.71 -13.16 1.16
C SER A 212 2.41 -14.46 0.71
N PRO A 213 1.71 -15.41 0.05
CA PRO A 213 2.30 -16.64 -0.44
C PRO A 213 3.09 -16.44 -1.73
N ALA A 214 4.14 -17.25 -1.90
CA ALA A 214 4.79 -17.43 -3.20
C ALA A 214 4.77 -18.91 -3.60
N VAL A 215 4.06 -19.21 -4.68
CA VAL A 215 3.91 -20.56 -5.24
C VAL A 215 4.96 -20.77 -6.31
N VAL A 216 5.68 -21.91 -6.27
CA VAL A 216 6.67 -22.28 -7.29
C VAL A 216 6.32 -23.66 -7.83
N LEU A 217 6.00 -23.71 -9.13
CA LEU A 217 5.66 -24.94 -9.81
C LEU A 217 6.88 -25.57 -10.52
N GLU A 218 6.76 -26.82 -10.91
CA GLU A 218 7.84 -27.64 -11.46
C GLU A 218 8.45 -27.09 -12.76
N ASP A 219 7.70 -26.30 -13.50
CA ASP A 219 8.13 -25.70 -14.78
C ASP A 219 8.74 -24.29 -14.61
N ALA A 220 8.95 -23.81 -13.39
CA ALA A 220 9.57 -22.53 -13.13
C ALA A 220 11.07 -22.52 -13.43
N ASP A 221 11.61 -21.39 -13.90
CA ASP A 221 13.07 -21.18 -13.94
C ASP A 221 13.59 -20.99 -12.49
N LEU A 222 14.16 -22.05 -11.92
CA LEU A 222 14.56 -22.06 -10.53
C LEU A 222 15.69 -21.08 -10.21
N ALA A 223 16.62 -20.83 -11.13
CA ALA A 223 17.73 -19.90 -10.93
C ALA A 223 17.23 -18.45 -10.87
N VAL A 224 16.32 -18.08 -11.76
CA VAL A 224 15.66 -16.76 -11.74
C VAL A 224 14.76 -16.64 -10.52
N THR A 225 13.98 -17.67 -10.22
CA THR A 225 13.06 -17.72 -9.06
C THR A 225 13.81 -17.49 -7.75
N ALA A 226 14.94 -18.21 -7.53
CA ALA A 226 15.75 -18.05 -6.33
C ALA A 226 16.27 -16.60 -6.17
N ARG A 227 16.76 -15.99 -7.26
CA ARG A 227 17.23 -14.59 -7.23
C ARG A 227 16.13 -13.61 -6.81
N ARG A 228 14.92 -13.77 -7.40
CA ARG A 228 13.78 -12.89 -7.14
C ARG A 228 13.22 -13.08 -5.74
N LEU A 229 13.08 -14.32 -5.29
CA LEU A 229 12.58 -14.64 -3.96
C LEU A 229 13.52 -14.13 -2.85
N VAL A 230 14.83 -14.36 -2.97
CA VAL A 230 15.79 -13.86 -1.97
C VAL A 230 15.80 -12.35 -1.93
N TRP A 231 15.85 -11.69 -3.08
CA TRP A 231 15.77 -10.23 -3.14
C TRP A 231 14.48 -9.71 -2.50
N GLY A 232 13.31 -10.19 -2.92
CA GLY A 232 12.03 -9.68 -2.42
C GLY A 232 11.75 -10.02 -0.95
N LYS A 233 12.31 -11.16 -0.45
CA LYS A 233 12.20 -11.51 0.96
C LYS A 233 13.14 -10.70 1.84
N CYS A 234 14.34 -10.38 1.36
CA CYS A 234 15.36 -9.71 2.17
C CYS A 234 15.32 -8.18 2.07
N LEU A 235 14.57 -7.62 1.12
CA LEU A 235 14.36 -6.18 1.01
C LEU A 235 13.83 -5.63 2.35
N ASN A 236 14.48 -4.60 2.89
CA ASN A 236 14.21 -4.03 4.21
C ASN A 236 14.21 -5.09 5.35
N ALA A 237 15.12 -6.07 5.27
CA ALA A 237 15.18 -7.22 6.19
C ALA A 237 13.83 -7.99 6.29
N GLY A 238 13.04 -8.05 5.21
CA GLY A 238 11.74 -8.71 5.17
C GLY A 238 10.59 -7.91 5.80
N GLN A 239 10.82 -6.68 6.23
CA GLN A 239 9.83 -5.81 6.84
C GLN A 239 9.01 -5.06 5.78
N THR A 240 8.39 -5.84 4.88
CA THR A 240 7.67 -5.36 3.71
C THR A 240 6.33 -6.07 3.62
N CYS A 241 5.23 -5.33 3.58
CA CYS A 241 3.86 -5.86 3.58
C CYS A 241 3.53 -6.79 2.39
N ILE A 242 4.32 -6.69 1.32
CA ILE A 242 4.23 -7.54 0.14
C ILE A 242 5.45 -8.47 -0.02
N ALA A 243 6.34 -8.58 0.97
CA ALA A 243 7.40 -9.60 0.91
C ALA A 243 6.78 -11.00 0.86
N PRO A 244 7.36 -11.96 0.12
CA PRO A 244 6.97 -13.36 0.27
C PRO A 244 7.05 -13.77 1.76
N ASP A 245 5.91 -14.13 2.34
CA ASP A 245 5.85 -14.44 3.77
C ASP A 245 5.97 -15.94 4.03
N TYR A 246 5.62 -16.78 3.04
CA TYR A 246 5.91 -18.21 2.98
C TYR A 246 5.96 -18.71 1.54
N LEU A 247 6.62 -19.86 1.34
CA LEU A 247 6.72 -20.54 0.06
C LEU A 247 5.83 -21.78 0.03
N LEU A 248 5.14 -21.97 -1.09
CA LEU A 248 4.47 -23.21 -1.47
C LEU A 248 5.24 -23.81 -2.64
N LEU A 249 6.04 -24.84 -2.38
CA LEU A 249 6.92 -25.43 -3.38
C LEU A 249 6.34 -26.76 -3.87
N GLN A 250 6.12 -26.87 -5.17
CA GLN A 250 5.74 -28.16 -5.75
C GLN A 250 6.86 -29.17 -5.49
N ARG A 251 6.51 -30.39 -5.09
CA ARG A 251 7.42 -31.43 -4.57
C ARG A 251 8.69 -31.64 -5.42
N PRO A 252 8.63 -31.73 -6.78
CA PRO A 252 9.83 -31.98 -7.59
C PRO A 252 10.88 -30.86 -7.50
N VAL A 253 10.47 -29.61 -7.23
CA VAL A 253 11.38 -28.46 -7.23
C VAL A 253 11.80 -28.02 -5.83
N ALA A 254 11.26 -28.63 -4.76
CA ALA A 254 11.50 -28.21 -3.40
C ALA A 254 13.00 -28.23 -3.04
N GLU A 255 13.64 -29.38 -3.10
CA GLU A 255 15.07 -29.48 -2.72
C GLU A 255 16.01 -28.76 -3.71
N PRO A 256 15.82 -28.84 -5.06
CA PRO A 256 16.63 -28.04 -5.97
C PRO A 256 16.55 -26.53 -5.71
N LEU A 257 15.33 -26.01 -5.48
CA LEU A 257 15.16 -24.57 -5.19
C LEU A 257 15.74 -24.20 -3.84
N LEU A 258 15.59 -25.01 -2.80
CA LEU A 258 16.17 -24.76 -1.49
C LEU A 258 17.71 -24.65 -1.56
N ALA A 259 18.37 -25.49 -2.36
CA ALA A 259 19.81 -25.39 -2.59
C ALA A 259 20.17 -24.07 -3.26
N LEU A 260 19.40 -23.64 -4.27
CA LEU A 260 19.64 -22.35 -4.96
C LEU A 260 19.34 -21.14 -4.04
N LEU A 261 18.33 -21.22 -3.19
CA LEU A 261 18.01 -20.16 -2.22
C LEU A 261 19.16 -19.96 -1.21
N ARG A 262 19.73 -21.07 -0.67
CA ARG A 262 20.90 -21.03 0.23
C ARG A 262 22.09 -20.36 -0.45
N ALA A 263 22.46 -20.84 -1.63
CA ALA A 263 23.57 -20.27 -2.41
C ALA A 263 23.34 -18.79 -2.75
N ARG A 264 22.10 -18.41 -3.01
CA ARG A 264 21.76 -17.01 -3.33
C ARG A 264 21.82 -16.11 -2.10
N ILE A 265 21.37 -16.56 -0.93
CA ILE A 265 21.52 -15.82 0.34
C ILE A 265 23.01 -15.56 0.61
N GLU A 266 23.85 -16.58 0.51
CA GLU A 266 25.30 -16.44 0.70
C GLU A 266 25.94 -15.48 -0.33
N ALA A 267 25.53 -15.57 -1.60
CA ALA A 267 26.02 -14.67 -2.65
C ALA A 267 25.59 -13.21 -2.45
N CYS A 268 24.42 -12.96 -1.82
CA CYS A 268 23.94 -11.61 -1.57
C CYS A 268 24.53 -10.99 -0.30
N PHE A 269 24.70 -11.76 0.77
CA PHE A 269 25.00 -11.24 2.09
C PHE A 269 26.34 -11.75 2.65
N GLY A 270 27.06 -12.60 1.90
CA GLY A 270 28.32 -13.22 2.32
C GLY A 270 28.10 -14.38 3.29
N PRO A 271 29.21 -14.98 3.77
CA PRO A 271 29.17 -16.11 4.69
C PRO A 271 28.65 -15.75 6.09
N ASP A 272 28.74 -14.47 6.46
CA ASP A 272 28.15 -13.91 7.69
C ASP A 272 27.18 -12.78 7.34
N PRO A 273 25.89 -13.09 7.10
CA PRO A 273 24.91 -12.10 6.73
C PRO A 273 24.71 -10.98 7.76
N LEU A 274 25.00 -11.25 9.05
CA LEU A 274 24.84 -10.25 10.11
C LEU A 274 25.82 -9.08 9.99
N ARG A 275 26.94 -9.28 9.27
CA ARG A 275 27.94 -8.23 8.98
C ARG A 275 27.75 -7.59 7.62
N SER A 276 26.82 -8.08 6.82
CA SER A 276 26.59 -7.52 5.48
C SER A 276 26.10 -6.07 5.55
N PRO A 277 26.68 -5.14 4.79
CA PRO A 277 26.14 -3.78 4.66
C PRO A 277 24.81 -3.74 3.91
N ASP A 278 24.45 -4.83 3.22
CA ASP A 278 23.23 -4.93 2.41
C ASP A 278 22.05 -5.55 3.18
N LEU A 279 22.23 -5.87 4.48
CA LEU A 279 21.15 -6.35 5.34
C LEU A 279 20.72 -5.27 6.34
N GLY A 280 19.48 -4.84 6.28
CA GLY A 280 18.88 -3.90 7.23
C GLY A 280 18.71 -4.48 8.64
N SER A 281 18.28 -3.62 9.57
CA SER A 281 18.00 -3.98 10.96
C SER A 281 16.52 -4.11 11.21
N ILE A 282 16.12 -4.92 12.19
CA ILE A 282 14.73 -4.97 12.69
C ILE A 282 14.44 -3.68 13.45
N VAL A 283 13.29 -3.11 13.20
CA VAL A 283 12.93 -1.74 13.61
C VAL A 283 13.10 -1.46 15.10
N ASN A 284 12.69 -2.38 15.96
CA ASN A 284 12.76 -2.21 17.41
C ASN A 284 12.93 -3.55 18.14
N GLN A 285 13.21 -3.47 19.45
CA GLN A 285 13.47 -4.67 20.27
C GLN A 285 12.27 -5.61 20.33
N ALA A 286 11.06 -5.09 20.42
CA ALA A 286 9.87 -5.95 20.52
C ALA A 286 9.67 -6.82 19.26
N GLN A 287 9.91 -6.28 18.06
CA GLN A 287 9.86 -7.06 16.82
C GLN A 287 11.03 -8.02 16.70
N TYR A 288 12.22 -7.63 17.14
CA TYR A 288 13.36 -8.51 17.18
C TYR A 288 13.10 -9.72 18.10
N ASP A 289 12.63 -9.49 19.33
CA ASP A 289 12.34 -10.55 20.30
C ASP A 289 11.24 -11.49 19.78
N ARG A 290 10.19 -10.98 19.17
CA ARG A 290 9.14 -11.79 18.55
C ARG A 290 9.69 -12.72 17.46
N LEU A 291 10.52 -12.21 16.56
CA LEU A 291 11.08 -12.98 15.46
C LEU A 291 12.10 -14.01 15.95
N THR A 292 12.96 -13.65 16.89
CA THR A 292 13.96 -14.57 17.46
C THR A 292 13.29 -15.68 18.29
N ALA A 293 12.19 -15.40 18.99
CA ALA A 293 11.43 -16.43 19.68
C ALA A 293 10.81 -17.44 18.70
N LEU A 294 10.26 -16.99 17.57
CA LEU A 294 9.76 -17.88 16.52
C LEU A 294 10.87 -18.72 15.90
N LEU A 295 12.03 -18.13 15.65
CA LEU A 295 13.20 -18.81 15.09
C LEU A 295 13.75 -19.86 16.04
N GLU A 296 13.86 -19.54 17.32
CA GLU A 296 14.29 -20.49 18.34
C GLU A 296 13.33 -21.66 18.49
N GLY A 297 12.03 -21.41 18.50
CA GLY A 297 11.03 -22.48 18.48
C GLY A 297 11.17 -23.40 17.26
N ALA A 298 11.42 -22.84 16.07
CA ALA A 298 11.68 -23.63 14.87
C ALA A 298 12.96 -24.46 14.97
N ARG A 299 14.03 -23.90 15.56
CA ARG A 299 15.29 -24.62 15.81
C ARG A 299 15.07 -25.81 16.73
N GLN A 300 14.36 -25.63 17.82
CA GLN A 300 14.05 -26.71 18.79
C GLN A 300 13.22 -27.84 18.17
N ARG A 301 12.35 -27.51 17.18
CA ARG A 301 11.60 -28.49 16.41
C ARG A 301 12.38 -29.13 15.25
N GLY A 302 13.66 -28.76 15.05
CA GLY A 302 14.47 -29.30 13.96
C GLY A 302 14.06 -28.81 12.56
N GLN A 303 13.33 -27.70 12.47
CA GLN A 303 12.75 -27.18 11.23
C GLN A 303 13.69 -26.23 10.45
N LEU A 304 14.79 -25.78 11.07
CA LEU A 304 15.70 -24.83 10.46
C LEU A 304 16.51 -25.49 9.31
N LEU A 305 16.35 -24.99 8.10
CA LEU A 305 17.04 -25.45 6.90
C LEU A 305 18.29 -24.64 6.59
N HIS A 306 18.30 -23.34 6.93
CA HIS A 306 19.42 -22.42 6.67
C HIS A 306 19.28 -21.16 7.52
N GLY A 307 20.41 -20.49 7.81
CA GLY A 307 20.44 -19.24 8.58
C GLY A 307 20.32 -19.48 10.09
N GLY A 308 19.50 -18.69 10.77
CA GLY A 308 19.24 -18.84 12.21
C GLY A 308 20.17 -18.02 13.12
N SER A 309 21.15 -17.30 12.59
CA SER A 309 22.00 -16.42 13.38
C SER A 309 21.32 -15.10 13.69
N CYS A 310 21.59 -14.55 14.88
CA CYS A 310 21.00 -13.32 15.38
C CYS A 310 22.05 -12.43 16.04
N ASP A 311 21.94 -11.11 15.86
CA ASP A 311 22.74 -10.10 16.53
C ASP A 311 21.81 -9.16 17.33
N PRO A 312 21.74 -9.31 18.66
CA PRO A 312 20.87 -8.52 19.50
C PRO A 312 21.30 -7.04 19.62
N GLU A 313 22.59 -6.76 19.50
CA GLU A 313 23.15 -5.41 19.62
C GLU A 313 22.67 -4.51 18.47
N HIS A 314 22.70 -5.05 17.25
CA HIS A 314 22.29 -4.34 16.04
C HIS A 314 20.88 -4.72 15.57
N ARG A 315 20.17 -5.58 16.32
CA ARG A 315 18.85 -6.14 15.98
C ARG A 315 18.81 -6.73 14.56
N ARG A 316 19.83 -7.50 14.20
CA ARG A 316 19.91 -8.18 12.90
C ARG A 316 19.59 -9.66 13.05
N ILE A 317 18.88 -10.19 12.07
CA ILE A 317 18.53 -11.60 11.96
C ILE A 317 18.94 -12.06 10.57
N ALA A 318 19.73 -13.11 10.47
CA ALA A 318 20.15 -13.67 9.20
C ALA A 318 18.94 -14.20 8.41
N PRO A 319 18.85 -14.03 7.09
CA PRO A 319 17.83 -14.64 6.26
C PRO A 319 17.76 -16.15 6.52
N SER A 320 16.59 -16.63 6.93
CA SER A 320 16.43 -18.00 7.44
C SER A 320 15.35 -18.74 6.68
N LEU A 321 15.66 -19.96 6.20
CA LEU A 321 14.72 -20.88 5.58
C LEU A 321 14.27 -21.91 6.62
N ILE A 322 12.96 -22.12 6.73
CA ILE A 322 12.39 -22.94 7.80
C ILE A 322 11.36 -23.88 7.19
N ARG A 323 11.51 -25.19 7.37
CA ARG A 323 10.50 -26.16 6.93
C ARG A 323 9.31 -26.16 7.85
N VAL A 324 8.10 -26.10 7.29
CA VAL A 324 6.86 -26.24 8.04
C VAL A 324 6.01 -27.35 7.41
N GLU A 325 5.25 -28.05 8.25
CA GLU A 325 4.46 -29.22 7.80
C GLU A 325 2.99 -28.85 7.50
N GLY A 326 2.53 -27.68 7.94
CA GLY A 326 1.16 -27.26 7.74
C GLY A 326 0.88 -25.84 8.22
N LEU A 327 -0.38 -25.44 8.10
CA LEU A 327 -0.84 -24.09 8.47
C LEU A 327 -0.91 -23.85 9.99
N ASP A 328 -0.87 -24.91 10.80
CA ASP A 328 -0.94 -24.82 12.27
C ASP A 328 0.42 -24.45 12.91
N ASP A 329 1.51 -24.47 12.14
CA ASP A 329 2.82 -24.07 12.64
C ASP A 329 2.79 -22.61 13.15
N PRO A 330 3.45 -22.28 14.28
CA PRO A 330 3.53 -20.91 14.81
C PRO A 330 4.02 -19.87 13.80
N LEU A 331 4.92 -20.25 12.88
CA LEU A 331 5.40 -19.37 11.79
C LEU A 331 4.32 -19.10 10.74
N MET A 332 3.26 -19.87 10.74
CA MET A 332 2.15 -19.72 9.79
C MET A 332 0.94 -18.97 10.38
N GLN A 333 0.93 -18.60 11.67
CA GLN A 333 -0.24 -17.98 12.31
C GLN A 333 -0.40 -16.51 11.94
N GLU A 334 0.68 -15.73 12.00
CA GLU A 334 0.68 -14.28 11.75
C GLU A 334 1.68 -13.91 10.65
N GLU A 335 1.56 -12.71 10.11
CA GLU A 335 2.56 -12.11 9.22
C GLU A 335 3.90 -12.00 9.93
N LEU A 336 4.96 -12.53 9.32
CA LEU A 336 6.28 -12.55 9.95
C LEU A 336 6.94 -11.17 10.00
N PHE A 337 6.87 -10.42 8.91
CA PHE A 337 7.43 -9.08 8.81
C PHE A 337 8.91 -9.02 9.21
N GLY A 338 9.67 -9.99 8.70
CA GLY A 338 11.08 -10.18 9.00
C GLY A 338 11.73 -11.20 8.05
N PRO A 339 13.05 -11.49 8.19
CA PRO A 339 13.82 -12.29 7.25
C PRO A 339 13.66 -13.81 7.44
N LEU A 340 12.55 -14.25 8.00
CA LEU A 340 12.18 -15.66 8.16
C LEU A 340 11.28 -16.10 7.03
N LEU A 341 11.59 -17.20 6.37
CA LEU A 341 10.85 -17.72 5.21
C LEU A 341 10.45 -19.19 5.42
N PRO A 342 9.23 -19.44 5.91
CA PRO A 342 8.64 -20.77 5.97
C PRO A 342 8.49 -21.38 4.58
N VAL A 343 8.74 -22.67 4.48
CA VAL A 343 8.64 -23.46 3.26
C VAL A 343 7.73 -24.65 3.53
N LEU A 344 6.65 -24.72 2.75
CA LEU A 344 5.70 -25.83 2.74
C LEU A 344 5.74 -26.50 1.36
N VAL A 345 5.85 -27.82 1.34
CA VAL A 345 5.83 -28.62 0.11
C VAL A 345 4.39 -28.97 -0.24
N VAL A 346 4.02 -28.82 -1.50
CA VAL A 346 2.70 -29.16 -2.05
C VAL A 346 2.85 -30.11 -3.22
N ASP A 347 1.80 -30.87 -3.51
CA ASP A 347 1.83 -31.81 -4.62
C ASP A 347 1.58 -31.12 -5.97
N ASP A 348 0.69 -30.13 -5.99
CA ASP A 348 0.34 -29.41 -7.20
C ASP A 348 -0.22 -27.98 -6.94
N LEU A 349 -0.62 -27.29 -8.02
CA LEU A 349 -1.25 -25.96 -7.95
C LEU A 349 -2.61 -26.00 -7.23
N GLU A 350 -3.33 -27.10 -7.32
CA GLU A 350 -4.66 -27.27 -6.71
C GLU A 350 -4.57 -27.23 -5.19
N GLU A 351 -3.64 -27.99 -4.63
CA GLU A 351 -3.35 -27.97 -3.19
C GLU A 351 -2.87 -26.59 -2.73
N ALA A 352 -1.99 -25.95 -3.50
CA ALA A 352 -1.54 -24.59 -3.20
C ALA A 352 -2.71 -23.59 -3.13
N ILE A 353 -3.65 -23.66 -4.08
CA ILE A 353 -4.85 -22.82 -4.10
C ILE A 353 -5.75 -23.11 -2.88
N GLN A 354 -5.92 -24.37 -2.50
CA GLN A 354 -6.70 -24.75 -1.32
C GLN A 354 -6.09 -24.14 -0.04
N LEU A 355 -4.78 -24.29 0.15
CA LEU A 355 -4.07 -23.73 1.32
C LEU A 355 -4.16 -22.18 1.36
N ILE A 356 -4.04 -21.53 0.21
CA ILE A 356 -4.20 -20.06 0.12
C ILE A 356 -5.61 -19.64 0.54
N ASN A 357 -6.63 -20.32 0.04
CA ASN A 357 -8.03 -19.98 0.29
C ASN A 357 -8.51 -20.29 1.71
N LEU A 358 -7.81 -21.14 2.46
CA LEU A 358 -8.05 -21.36 3.90
C LEU A 358 -7.62 -20.17 4.77
N ARG A 359 -6.90 -19.20 4.20
CA ARG A 359 -6.38 -18.04 4.91
C ARG A 359 -7.10 -16.76 4.52
N PRO A 360 -7.03 -15.71 5.36
CA PRO A 360 -7.47 -14.38 4.97
C PRO A 360 -6.74 -13.91 3.70
N LYS A 361 -7.43 -13.14 2.87
CA LYS A 361 -6.89 -12.61 1.61
C LYS A 361 -5.65 -11.75 1.86
N PRO A 362 -4.49 -12.11 1.29
CA PRO A 362 -3.24 -11.38 1.50
C PRO A 362 -3.19 -10.10 0.66
N LEU A 363 -2.27 -9.21 1.00
CA LEU A 363 -2.00 -8.01 0.20
C LEU A 363 -1.32 -8.37 -1.13
N ALA A 364 -0.42 -9.36 -1.14
CA ALA A 364 0.20 -9.85 -2.37
C ALA A 364 0.15 -11.38 -2.47
N LEU A 365 0.16 -11.86 -3.71
CA LEU A 365 0.23 -13.28 -4.08
C LEU A 365 1.20 -13.44 -5.25
N TYR A 366 2.05 -14.46 -5.21
CA TYR A 366 3.08 -14.70 -6.21
C TYR A 366 2.98 -16.10 -6.79
N LEU A 367 3.22 -16.22 -8.11
CA LEU A 367 3.27 -17.50 -8.79
C LEU A 367 4.43 -17.53 -9.79
N PHE A 368 5.24 -18.58 -9.69
CA PHE A 368 6.33 -18.88 -10.64
C PHE A 368 5.97 -20.10 -11.46
N THR A 369 5.74 -19.90 -12.75
CA THR A 369 5.42 -20.92 -13.75
C THR A 369 5.59 -20.36 -15.16
N GLY A 370 6.01 -21.19 -16.12
CA GLY A 370 6.01 -20.86 -17.54
C GLY A 370 4.64 -21.03 -18.21
N GLN A 371 3.67 -21.68 -17.56
CA GLN A 371 2.40 -22.05 -18.18
C GLN A 371 1.29 -21.02 -17.92
N ARG A 372 0.81 -20.39 -18.98
CA ARG A 372 -0.31 -19.42 -18.90
C ARG A 372 -1.58 -19.98 -18.27
N ARG A 373 -1.86 -21.28 -18.48
CA ARG A 373 -3.04 -21.92 -17.87
C ARG A 373 -2.97 -21.91 -16.34
N HIS A 374 -1.79 -22.16 -15.75
CA HIS A 374 -1.60 -22.12 -14.30
C HIS A 374 -1.79 -20.70 -13.77
N GLN A 375 -1.25 -19.70 -14.48
CA GLN A 375 -1.44 -18.27 -14.14
C GLN A 375 -2.93 -17.93 -14.16
N GLN A 376 -3.68 -18.29 -15.19
CA GLN A 376 -5.12 -18.04 -15.30
C GLN A 376 -5.92 -18.76 -14.19
N THR A 377 -5.59 -20.03 -13.91
CA THR A 377 -6.24 -20.80 -12.85
C THR A 377 -6.06 -20.14 -11.49
N LEU A 378 -4.84 -19.73 -11.13
CA LEU A 378 -4.59 -19.01 -9.89
C LEU A 378 -5.40 -17.70 -9.81
N LEU A 379 -5.35 -16.87 -10.87
CA LEU A 379 -6.07 -15.60 -10.93
C LEU A 379 -7.58 -15.74 -10.80
N GLN A 380 -8.15 -16.82 -11.33
CA GLN A 380 -9.60 -17.07 -11.27
C GLN A 380 -10.06 -17.65 -9.93
N ARG A 381 -9.17 -18.36 -9.21
CA ARG A 381 -9.55 -19.16 -8.06
C ARG A 381 -9.04 -18.64 -6.72
N THR A 382 -8.25 -17.55 -6.74
CA THR A 382 -7.75 -16.89 -5.53
C THR A 382 -8.10 -15.42 -5.52
N SER A 383 -7.93 -14.76 -4.38
CA SER A 383 -8.12 -13.32 -4.23
C SER A 383 -7.02 -12.73 -3.36
N SER A 384 -6.46 -11.59 -3.81
CA SER A 384 -5.44 -10.83 -3.08
C SER A 384 -5.52 -9.35 -3.49
N GLY A 385 -4.79 -8.48 -2.80
CA GLY A 385 -4.65 -7.08 -3.21
C GLY A 385 -3.97 -6.94 -4.57
N GLY A 386 -2.87 -7.68 -4.79
CA GLY A 386 -2.16 -7.72 -6.05
C GLY A 386 -1.52 -9.07 -6.32
N VAL A 387 -1.17 -9.34 -7.58
CA VAL A 387 -0.50 -10.58 -8.01
C VAL A 387 0.78 -10.26 -8.77
N GLY A 388 1.88 -10.92 -8.41
CA GLY A 388 3.12 -10.97 -9.18
C GLY A 388 3.26 -12.32 -9.89
N LEU A 389 3.39 -12.31 -11.21
CA LEU A 389 3.63 -13.52 -12.01
C LEU A 389 5.11 -13.56 -12.40
N ASN A 390 5.78 -14.61 -11.97
CA ASN A 390 7.22 -14.83 -12.19
C ASN A 390 8.13 -13.74 -11.58
N ASP A 391 7.59 -12.87 -10.74
CA ASP A 391 8.36 -11.88 -9.98
C ASP A 391 7.68 -11.58 -8.64
N VAL A 392 8.40 -10.87 -7.76
CA VAL A 392 7.88 -10.46 -6.46
C VAL A 392 8.12 -8.96 -6.24
N VAL A 393 7.26 -8.32 -5.44
CA VAL A 393 7.36 -6.91 -5.01
C VAL A 393 7.19 -5.89 -6.15
N LEU A 394 7.71 -6.13 -7.35
CA LEU A 394 7.79 -5.15 -8.45
C LEU A 394 6.43 -4.61 -8.93
N GLN A 395 5.33 -5.32 -8.71
CA GLN A 395 3.99 -4.81 -9.04
C GLN A 395 3.66 -3.50 -8.31
N ALA A 396 4.22 -3.31 -7.08
CA ALA A 396 4.08 -2.06 -6.33
C ALA A 396 4.92 -0.90 -6.90
N GLY A 397 5.94 -1.22 -7.71
CA GLY A 397 6.76 -0.22 -8.41
C GLY A 397 6.15 0.32 -9.70
N VAL A 398 4.99 -0.17 -10.13
CA VAL A 398 4.32 0.29 -11.36
C VAL A 398 3.34 1.43 -11.03
N PRO A 399 3.64 2.69 -11.40
CA PRO A 399 2.89 3.86 -10.91
C PRO A 399 1.41 3.92 -11.33
N ASP A 400 1.04 3.29 -12.45
CA ASP A 400 -0.35 3.26 -12.96
C ASP A 400 -1.14 2.01 -12.49
N LEU A 401 -0.50 1.05 -11.78
CA LEU A 401 -1.23 -0.06 -11.18
C LEU A 401 -1.81 0.37 -9.82
N PRO A 402 -3.12 0.15 -9.59
CA PRO A 402 -3.67 0.35 -8.26
C PRO A 402 -2.97 -0.55 -7.25
N PHE A 403 -2.57 0.03 -6.12
CA PHE A 403 -2.04 -0.70 -4.97
C PHE A 403 -3.04 -0.62 -3.83
N GLY A 404 -3.43 -1.75 -3.27
CA GLY A 404 -4.38 -1.81 -2.17
C GLY A 404 -4.80 -3.24 -1.82
N GLY A 405 -5.26 -3.42 -0.59
CA GLY A 405 -5.69 -4.70 -0.05
C GLY A 405 -7.16 -5.02 -0.31
N VAL A 406 -7.57 -6.23 0.08
CA VAL A 406 -8.95 -6.71 0.03
C VAL A 406 -9.27 -7.54 1.27
N GLY A 407 -10.38 -7.25 1.94
CA GLY A 407 -10.77 -7.94 3.17
C GLY A 407 -9.79 -7.66 4.32
N ALA A 408 -9.13 -8.68 4.86
CA ALA A 408 -8.18 -8.53 5.97
C ALA A 408 -6.91 -7.75 5.59
N SER A 409 -6.52 -7.72 4.30
CA SER A 409 -5.36 -6.96 3.84
C SER A 409 -5.63 -5.48 3.58
N GLY A 410 -6.90 -5.03 3.67
CA GLY A 410 -7.23 -3.62 3.57
C GLY A 410 -8.48 -3.30 2.77
N MET A 411 -8.66 -2.01 2.50
CA MET A 411 -9.74 -1.46 1.68
C MET A 411 -9.31 -0.16 1.04
N GLY A 412 -9.78 0.07 -0.19
CA GLY A 412 -9.33 1.16 -1.03
C GLY A 412 -8.09 0.80 -1.82
N ALA A 413 -7.59 1.75 -2.59
CA ALA A 413 -6.35 1.61 -3.35
C ALA A 413 -5.78 2.99 -3.67
N TYR A 414 -4.46 3.05 -3.91
CA TYR A 414 -3.79 4.28 -4.32
C TYR A 414 -2.78 3.97 -5.45
N HIS A 415 -1.85 4.81 -5.74
CA HIS A 415 -0.98 4.95 -6.91
C HIS A 415 -1.72 5.55 -8.12
N GLY A 416 -1.07 6.52 -8.73
CA GLY A 416 -1.53 7.15 -9.96
C GLY A 416 -3.00 7.59 -9.92
N LYS A 417 -3.75 7.15 -10.93
CA LYS A 417 -5.16 7.51 -11.02
C LYS A 417 -6.01 6.97 -9.87
N ALA A 418 -5.70 5.80 -9.35
CA ALA A 418 -6.44 5.24 -8.21
C ALA A 418 -6.26 6.13 -6.96
N GLY A 419 -5.05 6.61 -6.69
CA GLY A 419 -4.78 7.56 -5.62
C GLY A 419 -5.55 8.88 -5.80
N PHE A 420 -5.50 9.47 -7.00
CA PHE A 420 -6.28 10.66 -7.31
C PHE A 420 -7.79 10.44 -7.09
N ASP A 421 -8.34 9.31 -7.52
CA ASP A 421 -9.77 8.97 -7.35
C ASP A 421 -10.11 8.71 -5.87
N THR A 422 -9.23 8.08 -5.09
CA THR A 422 -9.40 7.82 -3.65
C THR A 422 -9.54 9.11 -2.85
N PHE A 423 -8.79 10.13 -3.19
CA PHE A 423 -8.85 11.45 -2.56
C PHE A 423 -9.82 12.43 -3.25
N SER A 424 -10.71 11.94 -4.12
CA SER A 424 -11.67 12.75 -4.86
C SER A 424 -13.11 12.28 -4.64
N HIS A 425 -14.02 13.25 -4.43
CA HIS A 425 -15.45 12.99 -4.53
C HIS A 425 -15.91 12.97 -5.98
N ARG A 426 -16.70 11.97 -6.36
CA ARG A 426 -17.32 11.84 -7.69
C ARG A 426 -18.71 12.46 -7.66
N ARG A 427 -18.80 13.73 -8.10
CA ARG A 427 -20.05 14.47 -8.12
C ARG A 427 -20.80 14.28 -9.43
N SER A 428 -22.00 13.72 -9.37
CA SER A 428 -22.87 13.57 -10.55
C SER A 428 -23.53 14.91 -10.90
N VAL A 429 -23.51 15.28 -12.20
CA VAL A 429 -24.12 16.49 -12.71
C VAL A 429 -24.99 16.14 -13.90
N LEU A 430 -26.26 16.55 -13.85
CA LEU A 430 -27.22 16.47 -14.96
C LEU A 430 -27.59 17.88 -15.38
N ARG A 431 -27.32 18.25 -16.64
CA ARG A 431 -27.73 19.53 -17.25
C ARG A 431 -28.89 19.29 -18.18
N ARG A 432 -29.97 19.97 -17.95
CA ARG A 432 -31.16 19.94 -18.86
C ARG A 432 -31.54 21.36 -19.27
N PRO A 433 -31.90 21.58 -20.54
CA PRO A 433 -32.50 22.85 -20.93
C PRO A 433 -33.92 22.99 -20.32
N PHE A 434 -34.36 24.20 -20.11
CA PHE A 434 -35.77 24.49 -19.70
C PHE A 434 -36.81 24.18 -20.79
N ARG A 435 -36.32 24.09 -22.02
CA ARG A 435 -37.17 23.73 -23.17
C ARG A 435 -37.37 22.22 -23.27
N LEU A 436 -38.44 21.76 -23.88
CA LEU A 436 -38.77 20.36 -24.12
C LEU A 436 -38.95 19.56 -22.82
N ASP A 437 -39.70 20.10 -21.90
CA ASP A 437 -40.12 19.37 -20.72
C ASP A 437 -41.32 18.46 -21.04
N ALA A 438 -41.26 17.21 -20.60
CA ALA A 438 -42.29 16.20 -20.90
C ALA A 438 -43.47 16.30 -19.95
N PRO A 439 -44.68 16.72 -20.39
CA PRO A 439 -45.82 16.93 -19.51
C PRO A 439 -46.28 15.67 -18.76
N PHE A 440 -46.03 14.48 -19.30
CA PHE A 440 -46.36 13.20 -18.64
C PHE A 440 -45.54 12.89 -17.39
N ARG A 441 -44.46 13.63 -17.18
CA ARG A 441 -43.59 13.54 -15.99
C ARG A 441 -44.28 14.00 -14.71
N TYR A 442 -45.30 14.86 -14.84
CA TYR A 442 -45.95 15.53 -13.71
C TYR A 442 -47.35 15.00 -13.47
N PRO A 443 -47.86 15.01 -12.23
CA PRO A 443 -49.25 14.71 -11.94
C PRO A 443 -50.19 15.75 -12.61
N PRO A 444 -51.45 15.38 -12.88
CA PRO A 444 -52.10 14.10 -12.57
C PRO A 444 -51.66 12.99 -13.54
N TYR A 445 -51.48 11.77 -12.99
CA TYR A 445 -50.99 10.60 -13.75
C TYR A 445 -52.10 9.75 -14.37
N ALA A 446 -53.35 10.07 -14.11
CA ALA A 446 -54.52 9.30 -14.59
C ALA A 446 -54.45 9.07 -16.12
N GLY A 447 -54.54 7.80 -16.54
CA GLY A 447 -54.50 7.39 -17.93
C GLY A 447 -53.14 7.45 -18.64
N ARG A 448 -52.06 7.89 -17.95
CA ARG A 448 -50.72 8.05 -18.58
C ARG A 448 -49.86 6.82 -18.50
N LEU A 449 -50.17 5.84 -17.67
CA LEU A 449 -49.37 4.63 -17.47
C LEU A 449 -49.10 3.84 -18.76
N PRO A 450 -50.05 3.62 -19.70
CA PRO A 450 -49.79 2.91 -20.93
C PRO A 450 -48.76 3.62 -21.82
N LEU A 451 -48.81 4.96 -21.90
CA LEU A 451 -47.85 5.78 -22.63
C LEU A 451 -46.46 5.69 -22.02
N ILE A 452 -46.36 5.78 -20.69
CA ILE A 452 -45.08 5.71 -19.97
C ILE A 452 -44.46 4.33 -20.16
N ARG A 453 -45.22 3.24 -20.05
CA ARG A 453 -44.72 1.87 -20.33
C ARG A 453 -44.20 1.71 -21.74
N ARG A 454 -44.83 2.32 -22.73
CA ARG A 454 -44.36 2.26 -24.13
C ARG A 454 -43.07 3.07 -24.36
N LEU A 455 -42.84 4.14 -23.60
CA LEU A 455 -41.67 5.01 -23.75
C LEU A 455 -40.47 4.58 -22.92
N LEU A 456 -40.68 3.91 -21.80
CA LEU A 456 -39.63 3.55 -20.82
C LEU A 456 -39.42 2.05 -20.66
N GLY A 457 -40.31 1.23 -21.09
CA GLY A 457 -40.24 -0.24 -21.11
C GLY A 457 -39.85 -0.73 -22.48
#